data_b40a25841b2d4ad7784d70bdc397052d
#
_entry.id   b40a25841b2d4ad7784d70bdc397052d
#
_cell.length_a   1.000
_cell.length_b   1.000
_cell.length_c   1.000
_cell.angle_alpha   90.00
_cell.angle_beta   90.00
_cell.angle_gamma   90.00
#
_symmetry.space_group_name_H-M   'P 1'
#
loop_
_entity.id
_entity.type
_entity.pdbx_description
1 polymer ?
#
loop_
_entity_poly.entity_id
_entity_poly.type
_entity_poly.pdbx_seq_one_letter_code
_entity_poly.pdbx_strand_id
1 'polypeptide(L)'
;NVGSEPYNRPNQRGFHRPIVQGDTGSDNWDPHPRYLPHSAQVDWFEDGERATMPATFYSSEYFVDRAINYIDSGKGSGKPFFAYVAFQANHVPIQAPQDFIDKYKGRYDAGWDVLRQQRRDKAANLGLIAPGTPFTTMATSKRWNELSAKDRRYQAREMEIYAAMADAMDFHVGRLVDHLKAIGEYERTVFVFLSDNGPEGADYADAQIWLATQYSQDIDRLGGKGAYGIPGPGWASASAAPLDTYKFYAGEGGIRVPLIVSGVPGSTANRIQSALTHVNDIVPTLLELAGVAHPGSSYKGQPVQPMAGHSLVPVLTGQADRVYPKDTPLGYELSGNAALFRGDLKLVRNMPPIGDNQWHLFDLRTDPGETRDLRAALPQVFAQMQADYAVYARDHGVLPMPEGYSPTRQVLINSMFSYWIPAYRMPVLLT
;
A
#
# COMPACT_ATOMS: atom_id res chain seq x y z
N ASN A 1 -7.08 3.84 -8.79
CA ASN A 1 -8.46 4.18 -8.51
C ASN A 1 -8.63 5.70 -8.44
N VAL A 2 -9.27 6.29 -9.44
CA VAL A 2 -9.36 7.75 -9.63
C VAL A 2 -10.83 8.23 -9.73
N GLY A 3 -11.78 7.34 -9.46
CA GLY A 3 -13.21 7.58 -9.64
C GLY A 3 -13.67 7.35 -11.08
N SER A 4 -14.99 7.27 -11.26
CA SER A 4 -15.63 6.96 -12.54
C SER A 4 -15.83 8.18 -13.44
N GLU A 5 -15.63 9.39 -12.92
CA GLU A 5 -15.84 10.62 -13.68
C GLU A 5 -14.86 10.74 -14.85
N PRO A 6 -15.31 11.12 -16.05
CA PRO A 6 -14.47 11.16 -17.25
C PRO A 6 -13.18 11.96 -17.07
N TYR A 7 -13.23 13.12 -16.41
CA TYR A 7 -12.07 14.00 -16.21
C TYR A 7 -11.02 13.43 -15.24
N ASN A 8 -11.35 12.41 -14.47
CA ASN A 8 -10.41 11.73 -13.57
C ASN A 8 -9.69 10.56 -14.25
N ARG A 9 -10.17 10.08 -15.37
CA ARG A 9 -9.61 8.90 -16.04
C ARG A 9 -8.20 9.16 -16.53
N PRO A 10 -7.29 8.17 -16.51
CA PRO A 10 -5.89 8.34 -16.86
C PRO A 10 -5.65 8.87 -18.28
N ASN A 11 -6.50 8.56 -19.24
CA ASN A 11 -6.41 9.13 -20.61
C ASN A 11 -6.58 10.65 -20.63
N GLN A 12 -7.26 11.25 -19.64
CA GLN A 12 -7.34 12.71 -19.45
C GLN A 12 -6.18 13.27 -18.61
N ARG A 13 -5.32 12.40 -18.11
CA ARG A 13 -4.17 12.72 -17.25
C ARG A 13 -2.82 12.39 -17.90
N GLY A 14 -2.79 12.16 -19.20
CA GLY A 14 -1.56 11.97 -19.99
C GLY A 14 -1.19 10.53 -20.31
N PHE A 15 -1.93 9.52 -19.83
CA PHE A 15 -1.73 8.14 -20.27
C PHE A 15 -2.41 7.88 -21.62
N HIS A 16 -1.66 7.31 -22.57
CA HIS A 16 -2.17 7.04 -23.91
C HIS A 16 -3.07 5.81 -23.98
N ARG A 17 -2.71 4.77 -23.24
CA ARG A 17 -3.37 3.46 -23.29
C ARG A 17 -3.66 2.95 -21.86
N PRO A 18 -4.67 3.46 -21.18
CA PRO A 18 -5.05 2.96 -19.86
C PRO A 18 -6.14 1.89 -19.93
N ILE A 19 -6.01 0.85 -19.10
CA ILE A 19 -7.12 0.05 -18.60
C ILE A 19 -7.27 0.31 -17.10
N VAL A 20 -8.43 0.71 -16.66
CA VAL A 20 -8.63 1.12 -15.26
C VAL A 20 -9.97 0.69 -14.70
N GLN A 21 -9.98 0.40 -13.43
CA GLN A 21 -11.15 0.30 -12.60
C GLN A 21 -11.59 1.71 -12.18
N GLY A 22 -12.84 2.08 -12.46
CA GLY A 22 -13.35 3.42 -12.17
C GLY A 22 -13.51 3.71 -10.69
N ASP A 23 -13.69 2.68 -9.88
CA ASP A 23 -13.86 2.76 -8.43
C ASP A 23 -13.20 1.56 -7.76
N THR A 24 -13.42 1.34 -6.47
CA THR A 24 -12.89 0.20 -5.69
C THR A 24 -13.88 -0.96 -5.61
N GLY A 25 -13.44 -2.10 -5.10
CA GLY A 25 -14.31 -3.19 -4.63
C GLY A 25 -14.50 -4.36 -5.59
N SER A 26 -13.75 -4.44 -6.70
CA SER A 26 -13.71 -5.68 -7.47
C SER A 26 -12.85 -6.74 -6.80
N ASP A 27 -13.18 -8.01 -7.03
CA ASP A 27 -12.31 -9.10 -6.62
C ASP A 27 -11.30 -9.47 -7.71
N ASN A 28 -10.41 -10.43 -7.43
CA ASN A 28 -9.34 -10.78 -8.37
C ASN A 28 -9.80 -11.71 -9.51
N TRP A 29 -10.94 -12.42 -9.34
CA TRP A 29 -11.48 -13.38 -10.29
C TRP A 29 -12.70 -12.88 -11.07
N ASP A 30 -13.39 -11.91 -10.48
CA ASP A 30 -14.59 -11.36 -11.11
C ASP A 30 -14.54 -9.84 -11.04
N PRO A 31 -14.43 -9.17 -12.19
CA PRO A 31 -14.30 -7.73 -12.23
C PRO A 31 -15.59 -6.97 -11.90
N HIS A 32 -16.73 -7.65 -11.75
CA HIS A 32 -18.02 -6.99 -11.59
C HIS A 32 -18.60 -6.98 -10.19
N PRO A 33 -18.57 -8.06 -9.39
CA PRO A 33 -19.12 -8.02 -8.05
C PRO A 33 -18.26 -7.13 -7.14
N ARG A 34 -18.93 -6.50 -6.19
CA ARG A 34 -18.27 -5.70 -5.17
C ARG A 34 -18.33 -6.39 -3.83
N TYR A 35 -17.20 -6.40 -3.15
CA TYR A 35 -17.16 -6.78 -1.75
C TYR A 35 -17.58 -5.63 -0.81
N LEU A 36 -17.82 -4.43 -1.34
CA LEU A 36 -18.33 -3.28 -0.61
C LEU A 36 -19.80 -3.01 -0.98
N PRO A 37 -20.67 -2.72 0.00
CA PRO A 37 -22.12 -2.62 -0.22
C PRO A 37 -22.60 -1.34 -0.91
N HIS A 38 -21.71 -0.40 -1.23
CA HIS A 38 -22.11 0.92 -1.72
C HIS A 38 -22.32 1.04 -3.24
N SER A 39 -22.16 -0.05 -3.98
CA SER A 39 -22.38 -0.03 -5.42
C SER A 39 -22.59 -1.45 -5.96
N ALA A 40 -23.49 -1.58 -6.91
CA ALA A 40 -23.90 -2.89 -7.45
C ALA A 40 -22.80 -3.57 -8.29
N GLN A 41 -21.97 -2.79 -8.96
CA GLN A 41 -20.92 -3.32 -9.85
C GLN A 41 -19.75 -2.36 -9.98
N VAL A 42 -18.63 -2.89 -10.42
CA VAL A 42 -17.42 -2.12 -10.77
C VAL A 42 -17.47 -1.76 -12.25
N ASP A 43 -17.27 -0.48 -12.55
CA ASP A 43 -17.09 -0.01 -13.91
C ASP A 43 -15.62 -0.12 -14.32
N TRP A 44 -15.40 -0.64 -15.52
CA TRP A 44 -14.07 -0.69 -16.15
C TRP A 44 -14.03 0.19 -17.38
N PHE A 45 -12.88 0.79 -17.62
CA PHE A 45 -12.66 1.66 -18.77
C PHE A 45 -11.32 1.31 -19.43
N GLU A 46 -11.33 1.17 -20.75
CA GLU A 46 -10.14 1.05 -21.57
C GLU A 46 -10.09 2.24 -22.54
N ASP A 47 -8.96 2.95 -22.57
CA ASP A 47 -8.75 4.13 -23.42
C ASP A 47 -9.82 5.23 -23.25
N GLY A 48 -10.48 5.25 -22.10
CA GLY A 48 -11.54 6.19 -21.74
C GLY A 48 -12.97 5.72 -21.98
N GLU A 49 -13.16 4.62 -22.71
CA GLU A 49 -14.48 4.02 -22.98
C GLU A 49 -14.79 2.88 -22.02
N ARG A 50 -16.07 2.57 -21.80
CA ARG A 50 -16.48 1.41 -21.00
C ARG A 50 -15.93 0.13 -21.60
N ALA A 51 -15.34 -0.72 -20.75
CA ALA A 51 -14.75 -1.99 -21.13
C ALA A 51 -15.45 -3.16 -20.46
N THR A 52 -15.52 -4.28 -21.19
CA THR A 52 -15.98 -5.56 -20.66
C THR A 52 -14.77 -6.47 -20.44
N MET A 53 -14.63 -6.99 -19.22
CA MET A 53 -13.54 -7.89 -18.90
C MET A 53 -13.82 -9.32 -19.39
N PRO A 54 -12.76 -10.08 -19.75
CA PRO A 54 -12.92 -11.45 -20.23
C PRO A 54 -13.45 -12.38 -19.13
N ALA A 55 -14.15 -13.45 -19.54
CA ALA A 55 -14.66 -14.46 -18.61
C ALA A 55 -13.57 -15.19 -17.83
N THR A 56 -12.35 -15.21 -18.37
CA THR A 56 -11.15 -15.81 -17.75
C THR A 56 -10.34 -14.80 -16.96
N PHE A 57 -10.94 -13.69 -16.53
CA PHE A 57 -10.24 -12.64 -15.80
C PHE A 57 -9.62 -13.16 -14.51
N TYR A 58 -8.32 -12.88 -14.35
CA TYR A 58 -7.59 -12.86 -13.09
C TYR A 58 -6.71 -11.61 -13.07
N SER A 59 -6.87 -10.75 -12.08
CA SER A 59 -6.39 -9.36 -12.12
C SER A 59 -4.89 -9.23 -12.42
N SER A 60 -4.02 -9.99 -11.70
CA SER A 60 -2.57 -9.90 -11.87
C SER A 60 -2.10 -10.35 -13.26
N GLU A 61 -2.71 -11.41 -13.80
CA GLU A 61 -2.44 -11.88 -15.16
C GLU A 61 -2.89 -10.84 -16.18
N TYR A 62 -4.14 -10.41 -16.08
CA TYR A 62 -4.75 -9.51 -17.04
C TYR A 62 -4.02 -8.17 -17.14
N PHE A 63 -3.63 -7.58 -16.01
CA PHE A 63 -2.91 -6.30 -16.03
C PHE A 63 -1.54 -6.42 -16.69
N VAL A 64 -0.83 -7.51 -16.48
CA VAL A 64 0.46 -7.76 -17.13
C VAL A 64 0.27 -8.00 -18.64
N ASP A 65 -0.74 -8.76 -19.05
CA ASP A 65 -1.06 -8.97 -20.46
C ASP A 65 -1.38 -7.64 -21.17
N ARG A 66 -2.15 -6.77 -20.53
CA ARG A 66 -2.43 -5.44 -21.07
C ARG A 66 -1.18 -4.56 -21.13
N ALA A 67 -0.32 -4.58 -20.10
CA ALA A 67 0.94 -3.84 -20.10
C ALA A 67 1.85 -4.29 -21.26
N ILE A 68 2.02 -5.59 -21.46
CA ILE A 68 2.77 -6.16 -22.59
C ILE A 68 2.18 -5.70 -23.93
N ASN A 69 0.87 -5.83 -24.11
CA ASN A 69 0.19 -5.43 -25.34
C ASN A 69 0.35 -3.91 -25.63
N TYR A 70 0.29 -3.08 -24.60
CA TYR A 70 0.46 -1.62 -24.77
C TYR A 70 1.90 -1.25 -25.09
N ILE A 71 2.90 -1.90 -24.48
CA ILE A 71 4.31 -1.72 -24.82
C ILE A 71 4.55 -2.12 -26.28
N ASP A 72 4.03 -3.27 -26.70
CA ASP A 72 4.16 -3.76 -28.07
C ASP A 72 3.50 -2.83 -29.10
N SER A 73 2.35 -2.24 -28.74
CA SER A 73 1.68 -1.27 -29.62
C SER A 73 2.49 0.02 -29.85
N GLY A 74 3.43 0.32 -28.96
CA GLY A 74 4.34 1.44 -29.05
C GLY A 74 5.64 1.16 -29.83
N LYS A 75 5.91 -0.10 -30.19
CA LYS A 75 7.12 -0.49 -30.94
C LYS A 75 7.22 0.28 -32.26
N GLY A 76 8.43 0.71 -32.59
CA GLY A 76 8.68 1.45 -33.82
C GLY A 76 8.32 2.93 -33.77
N SER A 77 7.72 3.44 -32.69
CA SER A 77 7.43 4.87 -32.54
C SER A 77 8.68 5.73 -32.29
N GLY A 78 9.80 5.11 -31.90
CA GLY A 78 11.02 5.79 -31.47
C GLY A 78 10.89 6.51 -30.12
N LYS A 79 9.77 6.35 -29.41
CA LYS A 79 9.51 6.97 -28.12
C LYS A 79 9.71 5.96 -26.98
N PRO A 80 10.27 6.38 -25.82
CA PRO A 80 10.29 5.56 -24.64
C PRO A 80 8.86 5.35 -24.11
N PHE A 81 8.65 4.27 -23.36
CA PHE A 81 7.37 4.03 -22.66
C PHE A 81 7.49 4.38 -21.18
N PHE A 82 6.36 4.72 -20.59
CA PHE A 82 6.13 4.75 -19.15
C PHE A 82 4.92 3.84 -18.85
N ALA A 83 5.14 2.78 -18.09
CA ALA A 83 4.09 1.84 -17.69
C ALA A 83 3.85 1.93 -16.18
N TYR A 84 2.60 2.17 -15.78
CA TYR A 84 2.15 2.12 -14.40
C TYR A 84 1.19 0.93 -14.23
N VAL A 85 1.66 -0.13 -13.57
CA VAL A 85 0.89 -1.35 -13.34
C VAL A 85 0.48 -1.42 -11.89
N ALA A 86 -0.77 -1.07 -11.61
CA ALA A 86 -1.35 -1.04 -10.27
C ALA A 86 -2.08 -2.35 -9.99
N PHE A 87 -1.43 -3.29 -9.32
CA PHE A 87 -2.01 -4.57 -8.97
C PHE A 87 -3.10 -4.44 -7.89
N GLN A 88 -4.13 -5.30 -7.94
CA GLN A 88 -5.06 -5.50 -6.83
C GLN A 88 -4.44 -6.39 -5.73
N ALA A 89 -3.51 -7.26 -6.08
CA ALA A 89 -2.73 -8.05 -5.13
C ALA A 89 -1.79 -7.13 -4.30
N ASN A 90 -1.71 -7.32 -2.98
CA ASN A 90 -2.37 -8.31 -2.10
C ASN A 90 -3.58 -7.76 -1.34
N HIS A 91 -4.40 -6.91 -1.92
CA HIS A 91 -5.59 -6.39 -1.26
C HIS A 91 -6.68 -7.47 -1.13
N VAL A 92 -7.53 -7.34 -0.12
CA VAL A 92 -8.74 -8.17 0.04
C VAL A 92 -9.73 -7.94 -1.11
N PRO A 93 -10.52 -8.95 -1.48
CA PRO A 93 -10.50 -10.34 -1.01
C PRO A 93 -9.23 -11.08 -1.45
N ILE A 94 -8.66 -11.87 -0.54
CA ILE A 94 -7.49 -12.67 -0.89
C ILE A 94 -7.87 -13.84 -1.77
N GLN A 95 -7.32 -13.86 -2.99
CA GLN A 95 -7.69 -14.81 -4.03
C GLN A 95 -6.48 -15.09 -4.93
N ALA A 96 -6.25 -16.35 -5.26
CA ALA A 96 -5.14 -16.77 -6.10
C ALA A 96 -5.49 -18.04 -6.91
N PRO A 97 -4.81 -18.31 -8.03
CA PRO A 97 -4.92 -19.57 -8.73
C PRO A 97 -4.50 -20.76 -7.85
N GLN A 98 -5.19 -21.89 -8.00
CA GLN A 98 -5.01 -23.04 -7.12
C GLN A 98 -3.56 -23.58 -7.12
N ASP A 99 -2.89 -23.57 -8.27
CA ASP A 99 -1.50 -24.03 -8.40
C ASP A 99 -0.53 -23.21 -7.52
N PHE A 100 -0.81 -21.93 -7.30
CA PHE A 100 -0.04 -21.09 -6.37
C PHE A 100 -0.41 -21.39 -4.93
N ILE A 101 -1.69 -21.58 -4.63
CA ILE A 101 -2.15 -21.90 -3.27
C ILE A 101 -1.54 -23.21 -2.77
N ASP A 102 -1.46 -24.23 -3.62
CA ASP A 102 -0.94 -25.54 -3.28
C ASP A 102 0.54 -25.52 -2.84
N LYS A 103 1.33 -24.55 -3.32
CA LYS A 103 2.72 -24.33 -2.89
C LYS A 103 2.86 -23.98 -1.41
N TYR A 104 1.80 -23.41 -0.81
CA TYR A 104 1.82 -22.87 0.55
C TYR A 104 1.09 -23.74 1.57
N LYS A 105 0.49 -24.85 1.15
CA LYS A 105 -0.27 -25.75 2.01
C LYS A 105 0.52 -26.18 3.24
N GLY A 106 -0.03 -25.93 4.45
CA GLY A 106 0.57 -26.29 5.73
C GLY A 106 1.73 -25.38 6.19
N ARG A 107 2.14 -24.38 5.40
CA ARG A 107 3.29 -23.52 5.76
C ARG A 107 3.01 -22.57 6.93
N TYR A 108 1.75 -22.31 7.23
CA TYR A 108 1.34 -21.33 8.24
C TYR A 108 0.63 -21.94 9.47
N ASP A 109 0.66 -23.27 9.60
CA ASP A 109 0.03 -24.00 10.72
C ASP A 109 0.62 -23.62 12.07
N ALA A 110 1.90 -23.20 12.12
CA ALA A 110 2.56 -22.72 13.34
C ALA A 110 2.07 -21.34 13.80
N GLY A 111 1.35 -20.60 12.95
CA GLY A 111 0.68 -19.34 13.26
C GLY A 111 1.53 -18.10 13.23
N TRP A 112 0.85 -16.98 13.47
CA TRP A 112 1.45 -15.65 13.33
C TRP A 112 2.51 -15.31 14.37
N ASP A 113 2.43 -15.84 15.61
CA ASP A 113 3.45 -15.58 16.62
C ASP A 113 4.82 -16.12 16.17
N VAL A 114 4.84 -17.33 15.60
CA VAL A 114 6.04 -17.95 15.05
C VAL A 114 6.53 -17.20 13.81
N LEU A 115 5.62 -16.84 12.90
CA LEU A 115 5.98 -16.11 11.68
C LEU A 115 6.56 -14.72 11.99
N ARG A 116 6.03 -14.00 12.99
CA ARG A 116 6.59 -12.71 13.45
C ARG A 116 8.04 -12.86 13.87
N GLN A 117 8.33 -13.88 14.68
CA GLN A 117 9.69 -14.17 15.12
C GLN A 117 10.62 -14.46 13.94
N GLN A 118 10.19 -15.35 13.04
CA GLN A 118 10.97 -15.73 11.85
C GLN A 118 11.26 -14.55 10.94
N ARG A 119 10.29 -13.66 10.73
CA ARG A 119 10.45 -12.45 9.90
C ARG A 119 11.42 -11.46 10.52
N ARG A 120 11.31 -11.20 11.83
CA ARG A 120 12.27 -10.36 12.55
C ARG A 120 13.70 -10.91 12.42
N ASP A 121 13.89 -12.19 12.67
CA ASP A 121 15.21 -12.83 12.62
C ASP A 121 15.78 -12.82 11.20
N LYS A 122 14.92 -13.04 10.18
CA LYS A 122 15.32 -12.91 8.78
C LYS A 122 15.69 -11.47 8.42
N ALA A 123 14.95 -10.47 8.87
CA ALA A 123 15.27 -9.06 8.64
C ALA A 123 16.60 -8.68 9.29
N ALA A 124 16.90 -9.18 10.49
CA ALA A 124 18.18 -8.99 11.15
C ALA A 124 19.34 -9.66 10.38
N ASN A 125 19.15 -10.90 9.92
CA ASN A 125 20.13 -11.62 9.13
C ASN A 125 20.43 -10.95 7.77
N LEU A 126 19.45 -10.24 7.21
CA LEU A 126 19.61 -9.46 5.99
C LEU A 126 20.21 -8.07 6.24
N GLY A 127 20.46 -7.67 7.50
CA GLY A 127 20.97 -6.36 7.87
C GLY A 127 19.95 -5.22 7.73
N LEU A 128 18.67 -5.53 7.64
CA LEU A 128 17.59 -4.52 7.56
C LEU A 128 17.30 -3.86 8.92
N ILE A 129 17.55 -4.59 10.00
CA ILE A 129 17.39 -4.16 11.39
C ILE A 129 18.55 -4.71 12.23
N ALA A 130 18.78 -4.14 13.41
CA ALA A 130 19.77 -4.66 14.33
C ALA A 130 19.37 -6.05 14.88
N PRO A 131 20.33 -6.96 15.11
CA PRO A 131 20.05 -8.22 15.81
C PRO A 131 19.39 -7.96 17.18
N GLY A 132 18.35 -8.74 17.50
CA GLY A 132 17.64 -8.59 18.77
C GLY A 132 16.68 -7.39 18.83
N THR A 133 16.43 -6.69 17.72
CA THR A 133 15.42 -5.63 17.67
C THR A 133 14.10 -6.12 18.27
N PRO A 134 13.56 -5.43 19.27
CA PRO A 134 12.26 -5.79 19.85
C PRO A 134 11.13 -5.53 18.86
N PHE A 135 9.98 -6.10 19.12
CA PHE A 135 8.74 -5.79 18.41
C PHE A 135 7.57 -5.75 19.39
N THR A 136 6.58 -4.95 19.05
CA THR A 136 5.40 -4.75 19.87
C THR A 136 4.55 -6.01 20.02
N THR A 137 3.77 -6.06 21.10
CA THR A 137 2.69 -7.04 21.24
C THR A 137 1.54 -6.61 20.32
N MET A 138 0.88 -7.59 19.70
CA MET A 138 -0.32 -7.34 18.90
C MET A 138 -1.50 -7.02 19.83
N ALA A 139 -1.81 -5.72 19.98
CA ALA A 139 -2.80 -5.26 20.95
C ALA A 139 -4.25 -5.72 20.64
N THR A 140 -4.56 -5.95 19.36
CA THR A 140 -5.93 -6.27 18.89
C THR A 140 -6.10 -7.72 18.46
N SER A 141 -5.04 -8.53 18.52
CA SER A 141 -5.08 -9.93 18.07
C SER A 141 -4.87 -10.88 19.25
N LYS A 142 -5.63 -11.94 19.26
CA LYS A 142 -5.38 -13.08 20.14
C LYS A 142 -4.04 -13.73 19.81
N ARG A 143 -3.40 -14.35 20.80
CA ARG A 143 -2.28 -15.23 20.51
C ARG A 143 -2.76 -16.46 19.75
N TRP A 144 -1.91 -16.99 18.90
CA TRP A 144 -2.27 -18.15 18.07
C TRP A 144 -2.79 -19.34 18.86
N ASN A 145 -2.18 -19.62 20.01
CA ASN A 145 -2.58 -20.73 20.88
C ASN A 145 -3.91 -20.53 21.63
N GLU A 146 -4.44 -19.30 21.66
CA GLU A 146 -5.76 -18.98 22.24
C GLU A 146 -6.90 -19.25 21.27
N LEU A 147 -6.60 -19.47 19.99
CA LEU A 147 -7.59 -19.80 18.97
C LEU A 147 -8.06 -21.25 19.10
N SER A 148 -9.32 -21.52 18.73
CA SER A 148 -9.80 -22.87 18.54
C SER A 148 -9.05 -23.59 17.40
N ALA A 149 -9.06 -24.92 17.38
CA ALA A 149 -8.46 -25.69 16.29
C ALA A 149 -9.10 -25.34 14.92
N LYS A 150 -10.41 -25.07 14.90
CA LYS A 150 -11.14 -24.65 13.71
C LYS A 150 -10.64 -23.29 13.22
N ASP A 151 -10.51 -22.31 14.12
CA ASP A 151 -10.08 -20.95 13.76
C ASP A 151 -8.62 -20.96 13.30
N ARG A 152 -7.74 -21.70 13.97
CA ARG A 152 -6.35 -21.85 13.52
C ARG A 152 -6.25 -22.42 12.10
N ARG A 153 -7.01 -23.44 11.79
CA ARG A 153 -7.05 -24.02 10.44
C ARG A 153 -7.53 -22.99 9.41
N TYR A 154 -8.58 -22.22 9.74
CA TYR A 154 -9.14 -21.20 8.86
C TYR A 154 -8.13 -20.07 8.64
N GLN A 155 -7.55 -19.54 9.70
CA GLN A 155 -6.55 -18.47 9.63
C GLN A 155 -5.27 -18.91 8.91
N ALA A 156 -4.79 -20.14 9.11
CA ALA A 156 -3.65 -20.67 8.35
C ALA A 156 -3.95 -20.71 6.86
N ARG A 157 -5.17 -21.14 6.48
CA ARG A 157 -5.60 -21.17 5.08
C ARG A 157 -5.64 -19.76 4.46
N GLU A 158 -6.11 -18.75 5.19
CA GLU A 158 -6.10 -17.37 4.70
C GLU A 158 -4.67 -16.88 4.42
N MET A 159 -3.71 -17.18 5.27
CA MET A 159 -2.31 -16.79 5.03
C MET A 159 -1.65 -17.57 3.88
N GLU A 160 -2.01 -18.84 3.66
CA GLU A 160 -1.60 -19.60 2.47
C GLU A 160 -2.02 -18.89 1.19
N ILE A 161 -3.28 -18.45 1.13
CA ILE A 161 -3.85 -17.76 -0.03
C ILE A 161 -3.22 -16.37 -0.20
N TYR A 162 -3.00 -15.63 0.89
CA TYR A 162 -2.34 -14.33 0.84
C TYR A 162 -0.91 -14.44 0.27
N ALA A 163 -0.15 -15.45 0.69
CA ALA A 163 1.18 -15.71 0.16
C ALA A 163 1.14 -16.15 -1.32
N ALA A 164 0.17 -17.01 -1.68
CA ALA A 164 -0.05 -17.45 -3.05
C ALA A 164 -0.42 -16.30 -3.99
N MET A 165 -1.18 -15.33 -3.51
CA MET A 165 -1.54 -14.14 -4.27
C MET A 165 -0.32 -13.28 -4.59
N ALA A 166 0.61 -13.14 -3.62
CA ALA A 166 1.89 -12.47 -3.85
C ALA A 166 2.78 -13.23 -4.85
N ASP A 167 2.86 -14.55 -4.72
CA ASP A 167 3.62 -15.42 -5.63
C ASP A 167 3.06 -15.35 -7.07
N ALA A 168 1.73 -15.35 -7.23
CA ALA A 168 1.11 -15.17 -8.53
C ALA A 168 1.41 -13.79 -9.15
N MET A 169 1.38 -12.73 -8.35
CA MET A 169 1.76 -11.39 -8.81
C MET A 169 3.23 -11.36 -9.25
N ASP A 170 4.15 -11.91 -8.46
CA ASP A 170 5.57 -11.98 -8.77
C ASP A 170 5.83 -12.77 -10.06
N PHE A 171 5.16 -13.91 -10.24
CA PHE A 171 5.21 -14.70 -11.48
C PHE A 171 4.81 -13.86 -12.71
N HIS A 172 3.73 -13.10 -12.62
CA HIS A 172 3.28 -12.27 -13.75
C HIS A 172 4.20 -11.06 -13.98
N VAL A 173 4.79 -10.46 -12.94
CA VAL A 173 5.87 -9.47 -13.09
C VAL A 173 7.07 -10.09 -13.82
N GLY A 174 7.42 -11.34 -13.48
CA GLY A 174 8.45 -12.10 -14.20
C GLY A 174 8.15 -12.22 -15.70
N ARG A 175 6.91 -12.49 -16.09
CA ARG A 175 6.48 -12.53 -17.51
C ARG A 175 6.71 -11.19 -18.23
N LEU A 176 6.44 -10.07 -17.58
CA LEU A 176 6.72 -8.74 -18.14
C LEU A 176 8.23 -8.53 -18.31
N VAL A 177 9.03 -8.90 -17.31
CA VAL A 177 10.50 -8.83 -17.38
C VAL A 177 11.04 -9.67 -18.53
N ASP A 178 10.57 -10.91 -18.68
CA ASP A 178 11.01 -11.81 -19.75
C ASP A 178 10.59 -11.29 -21.13
N HIS A 179 9.42 -10.70 -21.25
CA HIS A 179 8.99 -10.02 -22.47
C HIS A 179 9.93 -8.87 -22.83
N LEU A 180 10.28 -8.00 -21.87
CA LEU A 180 11.20 -6.89 -22.10
C LEU A 180 12.61 -7.37 -22.50
N LYS A 181 13.10 -8.49 -21.94
CA LYS A 181 14.34 -9.14 -22.39
C LYS A 181 14.22 -9.63 -23.82
N ALA A 182 13.12 -10.29 -24.16
CA ALA A 182 12.89 -10.83 -25.51
C ALA A 182 12.85 -9.75 -26.60
N ILE A 183 12.36 -8.56 -26.27
CA ILE A 183 12.31 -7.41 -27.21
C ILE A 183 13.53 -6.49 -27.12
N GLY A 184 14.53 -6.80 -26.26
CA GLY A 184 15.77 -6.02 -26.13
C GLY A 184 15.63 -4.69 -25.38
N GLU A 185 14.56 -4.51 -24.59
CA GLU A 185 14.29 -3.29 -23.83
C GLU A 185 14.69 -3.37 -22.34
N TYR A 186 14.98 -4.56 -21.83
CA TYR A 186 15.23 -4.77 -20.39
C TYR A 186 16.37 -3.90 -19.85
N GLU A 187 17.51 -3.86 -20.53
CA GLU A 187 18.70 -3.10 -20.08
C GLU A 187 18.51 -1.59 -20.11
N ARG A 188 17.45 -1.13 -20.76
CA ARG A 188 17.08 0.30 -20.88
C ARG A 188 15.85 0.65 -20.06
N THR A 189 15.37 -0.28 -19.26
CA THR A 189 14.16 -0.10 -18.43
C THR A 189 14.53 0.05 -16.96
N VAL A 190 14.05 1.13 -16.34
CA VAL A 190 14.07 1.29 -14.88
C VAL A 190 12.80 0.69 -14.31
N PHE A 191 12.95 -0.18 -13.32
CA PHE A 191 11.84 -0.77 -12.58
C PHE A 191 11.75 -0.13 -11.21
N VAL A 192 10.54 0.28 -10.82
CA VAL A 192 10.20 0.76 -9.48
C VAL A 192 9.04 -0.07 -8.97
N PHE A 193 9.27 -0.87 -7.95
CA PHE A 193 8.25 -1.68 -7.30
C PHE A 193 8.08 -1.24 -5.85
N LEU A 194 6.85 -0.97 -5.44
CA LEU A 194 6.52 -0.59 -4.06
C LEU A 194 5.13 -1.06 -3.67
N SER A 195 4.87 -1.13 -2.36
CA SER A 195 3.52 -1.19 -1.82
C SER A 195 3.02 0.21 -1.50
N ASP A 196 1.72 0.45 -1.56
CA ASP A 196 1.07 1.73 -1.24
C ASP A 196 0.89 1.96 0.26
N ASN A 197 0.75 0.89 1.05
CA ASN A 197 0.62 0.90 2.51
C ASN A 197 1.06 -0.43 3.13
N GLY A 198 1.10 -0.46 4.45
CA GLY A 198 1.31 -1.69 5.20
C GLY A 198 0.18 -2.71 5.03
N PRO A 199 0.34 -3.93 5.57
CA PRO A 199 -0.61 -5.01 5.39
C PRO A 199 -1.98 -4.71 5.98
N GLU A 200 -3.03 -5.23 5.34
CA GLU A 200 -4.43 -5.07 5.75
C GLU A 200 -4.73 -5.82 7.05
N GLY A 201 -5.10 -5.09 8.07
CA GLY A 201 -5.40 -5.64 9.40
C GLY A 201 -6.86 -5.51 9.83
N ALA A 202 -7.74 -5.00 8.98
CA ALA A 202 -9.16 -4.92 9.30
C ALA A 202 -9.79 -6.32 9.39
N ASP A 203 -10.78 -6.49 10.25
CA ASP A 203 -11.56 -7.71 10.37
C ASP A 203 -12.90 -7.65 9.63
N TYR A 204 -13.28 -6.47 9.14
CA TYR A 204 -14.55 -6.22 8.44
C TYR A 204 -15.80 -6.71 9.18
N ALA A 205 -15.77 -6.76 10.50
CA ALA A 205 -16.87 -7.26 11.32
C ALA A 205 -18.22 -6.63 10.95
N ASP A 206 -18.23 -5.33 10.69
CA ASP A 206 -19.43 -4.57 10.31
C ASP A 206 -19.98 -4.92 8.92
N ALA A 207 -19.15 -5.49 8.04
CA ALA A 207 -19.55 -5.88 6.69
C ALA A 207 -19.85 -7.39 6.54
N GLN A 208 -19.71 -8.19 7.61
CA GLN A 208 -19.83 -9.65 7.56
C GLN A 208 -21.17 -10.13 6.99
N ILE A 209 -22.28 -9.49 7.34
CA ILE A 209 -23.61 -9.86 6.83
C ILE A 209 -23.66 -9.68 5.32
N TRP A 210 -23.18 -8.53 4.80
CA TRP A 210 -23.13 -8.27 3.37
C TRP A 210 -22.22 -9.26 2.65
N LEU A 211 -21.01 -9.48 3.16
CA LEU A 211 -20.04 -10.41 2.58
C LEU A 211 -20.60 -11.84 2.49
N ALA A 212 -21.30 -12.30 3.53
CA ALA A 212 -21.93 -13.61 3.55
C ALA A 212 -23.06 -13.77 2.51
N THR A 213 -23.67 -12.67 2.05
CA THR A 213 -24.68 -12.70 0.98
C THR A 213 -24.08 -12.74 -0.42
N GLN A 214 -22.83 -12.28 -0.59
CA GLN A 214 -22.17 -12.15 -1.89
C GLN A 214 -21.10 -13.22 -2.13
N TYR A 215 -20.47 -13.72 -1.05
CA TYR A 215 -19.29 -14.57 -1.13
C TYR A 215 -19.38 -15.76 -0.20
N SER A 216 -18.77 -16.86 -0.63
CA SER A 216 -18.55 -18.03 0.21
C SER A 216 -17.40 -17.77 1.20
N GLN A 217 -17.59 -18.16 2.45
CA GLN A 217 -16.56 -18.24 3.48
C GLN A 217 -16.18 -19.70 3.82
N ASP A 218 -16.59 -20.64 2.96
CA ASP A 218 -16.21 -22.04 3.11
C ASP A 218 -14.70 -22.20 2.90
N ILE A 219 -14.03 -22.82 3.87
CA ILE A 219 -12.58 -23.00 3.88
C ILE A 219 -12.05 -23.73 2.64
N ASP A 220 -12.82 -24.68 2.12
CA ASP A 220 -12.44 -25.46 0.94
C ASP A 220 -12.59 -24.68 -0.38
N ARG A 221 -13.31 -23.56 -0.35
CA ARG A 221 -13.51 -22.65 -1.47
C ARG A 221 -12.65 -21.38 -1.39
N LEU A 222 -12.03 -21.10 -0.22
CA LEU A 222 -11.22 -19.90 -0.03
C LEU A 222 -10.12 -19.80 -1.08
N GLY A 223 -9.94 -18.58 -1.58
CA GLY A 223 -8.97 -18.23 -2.63
C GLY A 223 -9.52 -18.35 -4.05
N GLY A 224 -10.61 -19.10 -4.24
CA GLY A 224 -11.26 -19.26 -5.54
C GLY A 224 -12.28 -18.17 -5.85
N LYS A 225 -12.79 -18.20 -7.09
CA LYS A 225 -13.85 -17.30 -7.55
C LYS A 225 -15.10 -17.40 -6.66
N GLY A 226 -15.62 -16.23 -6.25
CA GLY A 226 -16.81 -16.15 -5.39
C GLY A 226 -16.54 -16.52 -3.92
N ALA A 227 -15.29 -16.61 -3.49
CA ALA A 227 -14.93 -16.74 -2.09
C ALA A 227 -14.28 -15.47 -1.56
N TYR A 228 -14.46 -15.18 -0.27
CA TYR A 228 -13.92 -14.02 0.41
C TYR A 228 -13.10 -14.45 1.62
N GLY A 229 -11.83 -14.08 1.64
CA GLY A 229 -10.94 -14.23 2.77
C GLY A 229 -10.23 -12.92 3.10
N ILE A 230 -9.83 -12.74 4.36
CA ILE A 230 -9.08 -11.59 4.87
C ILE A 230 -7.97 -12.07 5.81
N PRO A 231 -6.75 -11.53 5.75
CA PRO A 231 -5.70 -11.94 6.67
C PRO A 231 -5.97 -11.58 8.13
N GLY A 232 -6.64 -10.45 8.34
CA GLY A 232 -6.93 -9.93 9.67
C GLY A 232 -5.71 -9.43 10.43
N PRO A 233 -5.91 -8.89 11.66
CA PRO A 233 -4.86 -8.18 12.41
C PRO A 233 -3.69 -9.08 12.82
N GLY A 234 -3.91 -10.37 13.06
CA GLY A 234 -2.85 -11.31 13.40
C GLY A 234 -1.81 -11.48 12.30
N TRP A 235 -2.26 -11.79 11.10
CA TRP A 235 -1.38 -11.93 9.95
C TRP A 235 -0.84 -10.60 9.44
N ALA A 236 -1.61 -9.50 9.56
CA ALA A 236 -1.10 -8.16 9.25
C ALA A 236 0.09 -7.80 10.13
N SER A 237 -0.02 -8.01 11.45
CA SER A 237 1.09 -7.80 12.38
C SER A 237 2.29 -8.72 12.08
N ALA A 238 2.04 -9.98 11.68
CA ALA A 238 3.11 -10.87 11.28
C ALA A 238 3.77 -10.43 9.96
N SER A 239 3.00 -9.86 9.05
CA SER A 239 3.51 -9.33 7.78
C SER A 239 4.31 -8.06 7.95
N ALA A 240 3.98 -7.20 8.90
CA ALA A 240 4.70 -5.98 9.22
C ALA A 240 5.91 -6.21 10.17
N ALA A 241 6.02 -7.35 10.86
CA ALA A 241 7.01 -7.57 11.90
C ALA A 241 8.46 -7.26 11.45
N PRO A 242 9.26 -6.59 12.31
CA PRO A 242 9.00 -6.22 13.71
C PRO A 242 8.32 -4.87 13.92
N LEU A 243 7.84 -4.23 12.86
CA LEU A 243 7.29 -2.89 12.87
C LEU A 243 5.94 -2.83 13.60
N ASP A 244 5.61 -1.68 14.19
CA ASP A 244 4.39 -1.47 14.93
C ASP A 244 3.20 -1.21 14.01
N THR A 245 2.04 -1.71 14.38
CA THR A 245 0.76 -1.54 13.68
C THR A 245 0.73 -2.10 12.25
N TYR A 246 -0.21 -1.65 11.44
CA TYR A 246 -0.46 -2.04 10.05
C TYR A 246 -1.31 -0.95 9.35
N LYS A 247 -1.77 -1.18 8.12
CA LYS A 247 -2.60 -0.26 7.32
C LYS A 247 -3.62 0.51 8.19
N PHE A 248 -3.86 1.76 7.87
CA PHE A 248 -4.65 2.80 8.55
C PHE A 248 -3.94 3.50 9.70
N TYR A 249 -2.91 2.94 10.30
CA TYR A 249 -2.19 3.55 11.42
C TYR A 249 -0.88 4.20 10.97
N ALA A 250 -0.43 5.16 11.75
CA ALA A 250 0.80 5.91 11.48
C ALA A 250 2.06 5.26 12.09
N GLY A 251 1.95 4.09 12.72
CA GLY A 251 3.09 3.28 13.13
C GLY A 251 3.87 2.76 11.91
N GLU A 252 5.14 2.39 12.11
CA GLU A 252 6.02 1.95 11.01
C GLU A 252 5.44 0.81 10.18
N GLY A 253 4.73 -0.15 10.79
CA GLY A 253 4.10 -1.25 10.08
C GLY A 253 2.94 -0.83 9.16
N GLY A 254 2.36 0.35 9.38
CA GLY A 254 1.32 0.91 8.52
C GLY A 254 1.86 1.69 7.33
N ILE A 255 3.00 2.36 7.48
CA ILE A 255 3.49 3.35 6.52
C ILE A 255 4.89 3.06 5.94
N ARG A 256 5.72 2.26 6.60
CA ARG A 256 7.02 1.84 6.08
C ARG A 256 6.88 0.61 5.21
N VAL A 257 6.91 0.82 3.91
CA VAL A 257 6.70 -0.21 2.89
C VAL A 257 7.99 -0.52 2.12
N PRO A 258 8.13 -1.71 1.52
CA PRO A 258 9.27 -1.99 0.67
C PRO A 258 9.23 -1.12 -0.60
N LEU A 259 10.42 -0.64 -1.00
CA LEU A 259 10.68 -0.01 -2.30
C LEU A 259 11.86 -0.72 -2.94
N ILE A 260 11.67 -1.23 -4.15
CA ILE A 260 12.72 -1.84 -4.96
C ILE A 260 12.91 -1.00 -6.22
N VAL A 261 14.15 -0.57 -6.47
CA VAL A 261 14.50 0.17 -7.68
C VAL A 261 15.62 -0.57 -8.41
N SER A 262 15.45 -0.80 -9.70
CA SER A 262 16.41 -1.53 -10.54
C SER A 262 16.57 -0.85 -11.90
N GLY A 263 17.73 -1.02 -12.53
CA GLY A 263 17.99 -0.47 -13.87
C GLY A 263 18.37 1.02 -13.88
N VAL A 264 18.61 1.65 -12.73
CA VAL A 264 19.06 3.05 -12.69
C VAL A 264 20.52 3.15 -13.14
N PRO A 265 20.84 3.97 -14.17
CA PRO A 265 22.21 4.16 -14.62
C PRO A 265 23.12 4.67 -13.48
N GLY A 266 24.27 4.05 -13.32
CA GLY A 266 25.24 4.41 -12.27
C GLY A 266 24.87 3.97 -10.84
N SER A 267 23.77 3.25 -10.65
CA SER A 267 23.42 2.69 -9.34
C SER A 267 24.31 1.50 -8.98
N THR A 268 24.51 1.31 -7.67
CA THR A 268 25.21 0.14 -7.14
C THR A 268 24.22 -1.03 -6.99
N ALA A 269 24.47 -2.13 -7.67
CA ALA A 269 23.64 -3.34 -7.58
C ALA A 269 23.67 -3.96 -6.16
N ASN A 270 22.57 -4.60 -5.77
CA ASN A 270 22.43 -5.35 -4.51
C ASN A 270 22.68 -4.53 -3.23
N ARG A 271 22.38 -3.24 -3.27
CA ARG A 271 22.51 -2.35 -2.12
C ARG A 271 21.19 -2.23 -1.37
N ILE A 272 21.23 -2.40 -0.05
CA ILE A 272 20.16 -2.00 0.85
C ILE A 272 20.39 -0.55 1.28
N GLN A 273 19.36 0.27 1.15
CA GLN A 273 19.37 1.68 1.53
C GLN A 273 18.31 1.95 2.60
N SER A 274 18.71 2.60 3.71
CA SER A 274 17.80 2.92 4.84
C SER A 274 17.41 4.40 4.90
N ALA A 275 17.73 5.20 3.88
CA ALA A 275 17.30 6.59 3.84
C ALA A 275 15.78 6.70 3.92
N LEU A 276 15.28 7.64 4.72
CA LEU A 276 13.85 7.97 4.72
C LEU A 276 13.47 8.49 3.33
N THR A 277 12.48 7.85 2.73
CA THR A 277 11.90 8.20 1.44
C THR A 277 10.38 8.35 1.57
N HIS A 278 9.77 9.08 0.67
CA HIS A 278 8.33 9.25 0.61
C HIS A 278 7.80 8.93 -0.80
N VAL A 279 6.55 8.50 -0.92
CA VAL A 279 5.94 8.23 -2.25
C VAL A 279 6.00 9.45 -3.18
N ASN A 280 6.00 10.66 -2.62
CA ASN A 280 6.16 11.91 -3.38
C ASN A 280 7.51 12.02 -4.11
N ASP A 281 8.52 11.22 -3.71
CA ASP A 281 9.87 11.24 -4.30
C ASP A 281 9.93 10.47 -5.63
N ILE A 282 8.94 9.63 -5.91
CA ILE A 282 8.92 8.77 -7.11
C ILE A 282 8.84 9.63 -8.37
N VAL A 283 7.91 10.60 -8.42
CA VAL A 283 7.71 11.42 -9.62
C VAL A 283 8.92 12.30 -9.93
N PRO A 284 9.52 13.06 -8.99
CA PRO A 284 10.76 13.78 -9.25
C PRO A 284 11.91 12.89 -9.72
N THR A 285 12.02 11.67 -9.16
CA THR A 285 13.02 10.68 -9.59
C THR A 285 12.82 10.26 -11.04
N LEU A 286 11.58 9.94 -11.43
CA LEU A 286 11.26 9.54 -12.80
C LEU A 286 11.49 10.69 -13.81
N LEU A 287 11.17 11.93 -13.45
CA LEU A 287 11.44 13.10 -14.29
C LEU A 287 12.95 13.27 -14.50
N GLU A 288 13.76 13.17 -13.44
CA GLU A 288 15.22 13.27 -13.57
C GLU A 288 15.79 12.16 -14.46
N LEU A 289 15.38 10.90 -14.23
CA LEU A 289 15.82 9.76 -15.05
C LEU A 289 15.39 9.88 -16.52
N ALA A 290 14.25 10.50 -16.77
CA ALA A 290 13.75 10.75 -18.13
C ALA A 290 14.36 12.01 -18.77
N GLY A 291 15.20 12.78 -18.07
CA GLY A 291 15.74 14.05 -18.57
C GLY A 291 14.67 15.13 -18.75
N VAL A 292 13.56 15.04 -18.02
CA VAL A 292 12.43 15.97 -18.08
C VAL A 292 12.56 17.00 -16.96
N ALA A 293 12.55 18.29 -17.31
CA ALA A 293 12.64 19.36 -16.32
C ALA A 293 11.42 19.36 -15.37
N HIS A 294 11.70 19.59 -14.08
CA HIS A 294 10.66 19.79 -13.08
C HIS A 294 9.84 21.04 -13.40
N PRO A 295 8.50 20.98 -13.40
CA PRO A 295 7.64 22.09 -13.84
C PRO A 295 7.67 23.31 -12.91
N GLY A 296 8.16 23.17 -11.66
CA GLY A 296 8.11 24.25 -10.65
C GLY A 296 6.68 24.58 -10.26
N SER A 297 6.35 25.87 -10.23
CA SER A 297 5.01 26.38 -9.87
C SER A 297 4.11 26.67 -11.08
N SER A 298 4.54 26.31 -12.30
CA SER A 298 3.77 26.54 -13.52
C SER A 298 3.93 25.38 -14.50
N TYR A 299 2.84 24.92 -15.09
CA TYR A 299 2.82 23.92 -16.16
C TYR A 299 1.89 24.35 -17.28
N LYS A 300 2.42 24.44 -18.51
CA LYS A 300 1.67 24.89 -19.70
C LYS A 300 0.95 26.24 -19.49
N GLY A 301 1.61 27.16 -18.79
CA GLY A 301 1.07 28.50 -18.52
C GLY A 301 0.01 28.55 -17.41
N GLN A 302 -0.28 27.44 -16.75
CA GLN A 302 -1.19 27.38 -15.62
C GLN A 302 -0.42 27.25 -14.30
N PRO A 303 -0.84 27.94 -13.23
CA PRO A 303 -0.24 27.73 -11.91
C PRO A 303 -0.52 26.30 -11.43
N VAL A 304 0.50 25.66 -10.89
CA VAL A 304 0.43 24.32 -10.30
C VAL A 304 1.12 24.31 -8.95
N GLN A 305 0.68 23.43 -8.06
CA GLN A 305 1.38 23.24 -6.81
C GLN A 305 2.74 22.57 -7.07
N PRO A 306 3.85 23.12 -6.55
CA PRO A 306 5.15 22.48 -6.66
C PRO A 306 5.15 21.08 -6.05
N MET A 307 5.92 20.18 -6.65
CA MET A 307 6.12 18.86 -6.07
C MET A 307 6.86 18.98 -4.74
N ALA A 308 6.36 18.33 -3.69
CA ALA A 308 6.98 18.34 -2.37
C ALA A 308 8.12 17.33 -2.23
N GLY A 309 8.16 16.28 -3.07
CA GLY A 309 9.17 15.23 -3.04
C GLY A 309 10.49 15.63 -3.70
N HIS A 310 11.51 14.83 -3.40
CA HIS A 310 12.88 14.99 -3.93
C HIS A 310 13.28 13.77 -4.77
N SER A 311 14.20 13.96 -5.73
CA SER A 311 14.72 12.83 -6.49
C SER A 311 15.55 11.88 -5.64
N LEU A 312 15.34 10.59 -5.83
CA LEU A 312 16.09 9.51 -5.21
C LEU A 312 17.43 9.22 -5.93
N VAL A 313 17.64 9.78 -7.13
CA VAL A 313 18.83 9.49 -7.96
C VAL A 313 20.15 9.66 -7.17
N PRO A 314 20.37 10.75 -6.42
CA PRO A 314 21.61 10.90 -5.66
C PRO A 314 21.84 9.78 -4.62
N VAL A 315 20.78 9.29 -3.97
CA VAL A 315 20.87 8.18 -3.02
C VAL A 315 21.06 6.85 -3.75
N LEU A 316 20.36 6.63 -4.86
CA LEU A 316 20.47 5.41 -5.65
C LEU A 316 21.85 5.22 -6.30
N THR A 317 22.51 6.33 -6.67
CA THR A 317 23.86 6.33 -7.25
C THR A 317 24.98 6.45 -6.22
N GLY A 318 24.64 6.58 -4.93
CA GLY A 318 25.62 6.68 -3.86
C GLY A 318 26.28 8.06 -3.72
N GLN A 319 25.74 9.09 -4.36
CA GLN A 319 26.18 10.48 -4.25
C GLN A 319 25.70 11.15 -2.96
N ALA A 320 24.62 10.63 -2.36
CA ALA A 320 24.09 11.05 -1.08
C ALA A 320 23.69 9.83 -0.23
N ASP A 321 23.65 10.01 1.08
CA ASP A 321 23.19 9.02 2.06
C ASP A 321 21.74 9.30 2.54
N ARG A 322 21.20 10.47 2.21
CA ARG A 322 19.86 10.94 2.62
C ARG A 322 19.16 11.63 1.47
N VAL A 323 17.82 11.51 1.45
CA VAL A 323 16.95 12.25 0.52
C VAL A 323 16.60 13.62 1.12
N TYR A 324 16.31 13.64 2.41
CA TYR A 324 15.95 14.86 3.15
C TYR A 324 17.05 15.28 4.12
N PRO A 325 17.33 16.59 4.26
CA PRO A 325 18.17 17.09 5.32
C PRO A 325 17.70 16.60 6.69
N LYS A 326 18.66 16.34 7.61
CA LYS A 326 18.36 15.75 8.93
C LYS A 326 17.32 16.53 9.74
N ASP A 327 17.28 17.84 9.58
CA ASP A 327 16.40 18.72 10.34
C ASP A 327 15.09 19.06 9.62
N THR A 328 14.84 18.48 8.44
CA THR A 328 13.60 18.70 7.70
C THR A 328 12.46 17.88 8.33
N PRO A 329 11.40 18.53 8.83
CA PRO A 329 10.23 17.80 9.30
C PRO A 329 9.39 17.29 8.13
N LEU A 330 9.00 16.02 8.18
CA LEU A 330 8.10 15.38 7.22
C LEU A 330 6.87 14.89 7.96
N GLY A 331 5.73 15.52 7.69
CA GLY A 331 4.46 15.18 8.34
C GLY A 331 3.68 14.12 7.57
N TYR A 332 2.85 13.40 8.31
CA TYR A 332 1.91 12.40 7.83
C TYR A 332 0.59 12.50 8.61
N GLU A 333 -0.53 12.34 7.92
CA GLU A 333 -1.84 12.28 8.57
C GLU A 333 -2.79 11.38 7.76
N LEU A 334 -3.55 10.55 8.46
CA LEU A 334 -4.66 9.77 7.93
C LEU A 334 -5.70 9.54 9.01
N SER A 335 -6.89 10.14 8.86
CA SER A 335 -8.04 9.90 9.75
C SER A 335 -7.71 10.05 11.24
N GLY A 336 -6.93 11.07 11.59
CA GLY A 336 -6.50 11.36 12.96
C GLY A 336 -5.26 10.62 13.42
N ASN A 337 -4.84 9.56 12.70
CA ASN A 337 -3.53 8.96 12.89
C ASN A 337 -2.49 9.87 12.27
N ALA A 338 -1.44 10.20 13.02
CA ALA A 338 -0.52 11.24 12.60
C ALA A 338 0.92 10.89 12.96
N ALA A 339 1.87 11.33 12.13
CA ALA A 339 3.30 11.24 12.44
C ALA A 339 4.06 12.45 11.90
N LEU A 340 5.23 12.69 12.49
CA LEU A 340 6.23 13.62 11.99
C LEU A 340 7.60 12.98 12.12
N PHE A 341 8.33 12.93 11.02
CA PHE A 341 9.73 12.49 10.99
C PHE A 341 10.66 13.69 11.03
N ARG A 342 11.76 13.58 11.80
CA ARG A 342 12.85 14.53 11.80
C ARG A 342 14.17 13.80 12.02
N GLY A 343 14.94 13.62 10.98
CA GLY A 343 16.11 12.75 10.98
C GLY A 343 15.74 11.30 11.27
N ASP A 344 16.28 10.75 12.36
CA ASP A 344 16.00 9.37 12.77
C ASP A 344 14.86 9.30 13.81
N LEU A 345 14.33 10.45 14.24
CA LEU A 345 13.25 10.51 15.22
C LEU A 345 11.88 10.58 14.56
N LYS A 346 10.93 9.94 15.20
CA LYS A 346 9.51 9.94 14.80
C LYS A 346 8.63 10.30 15.99
N LEU A 347 7.82 11.34 15.80
CA LEU A 347 6.68 11.65 16.63
C LEU A 347 5.46 10.94 16.02
N VAL A 348 4.69 10.21 16.82
CA VAL A 348 3.53 9.46 16.30
C VAL A 348 2.36 9.51 17.27
N ARG A 349 1.14 9.54 16.71
CA ARG A 349 -0.12 9.41 17.44
C ARG A 349 -1.06 8.50 16.64
N ASN A 350 -1.49 7.43 17.25
CA ASN A 350 -2.49 6.53 16.70
C ASN A 350 -3.80 6.60 17.46
N MET A 351 -4.90 6.54 16.72
CA MET A 351 -6.26 6.59 17.26
C MET A 351 -6.67 5.22 17.84
N PRO A 352 -7.60 5.19 18.82
CA PRO A 352 -8.21 3.94 19.24
C PRO A 352 -8.87 3.17 18.08
N PRO A 353 -8.96 1.82 18.13
CA PRO A 353 -8.67 0.98 19.32
C PRO A 353 -7.20 0.59 19.49
N ILE A 354 -6.32 0.81 18.51
CA ILE A 354 -4.90 0.41 18.58
C ILE A 354 -4.08 1.41 19.39
N GLY A 355 -4.21 2.70 19.10
CA GLY A 355 -3.54 3.76 19.82
C GLY A 355 -4.34 4.29 21.02
N ASP A 356 -3.68 5.12 21.80
CA ASP A 356 -4.24 5.81 22.97
C ASP A 356 -4.60 7.28 22.69
N ASN A 357 -4.48 7.72 21.43
CA ASN A 357 -4.64 9.11 20.99
C ASN A 357 -3.66 10.10 21.66
N GLN A 358 -2.51 9.60 22.15
CA GLN A 358 -1.44 10.42 22.70
C GLN A 358 -0.24 10.46 21.75
N TRP A 359 0.55 11.53 21.84
CA TRP A 359 1.78 11.62 21.13
C TRP A 359 2.90 10.84 21.84
N HIS A 360 3.65 10.07 21.05
CA HIS A 360 4.82 9.29 21.48
C HIS A 360 6.02 9.65 20.60
N LEU A 361 7.23 9.45 21.12
CA LEU A 361 8.49 9.77 20.44
C LEU A 361 9.39 8.55 20.38
N PHE A 362 9.88 8.19 19.18
CA PHE A 362 10.74 7.03 18.96
C PHE A 362 11.99 7.40 18.15
N ASP A 363 13.09 6.65 18.35
CA ASP A 363 14.28 6.65 17.49
C ASP A 363 14.22 5.43 16.57
N LEU A 364 13.85 5.62 15.33
CA LEU A 364 13.65 4.54 14.38
C LEU A 364 14.93 3.84 13.94
N ARG A 365 16.09 4.47 14.13
CA ARG A 365 17.38 3.86 13.83
C ARG A 365 17.71 2.72 14.78
N THR A 366 17.32 2.85 16.05
CA THR A 366 17.59 1.86 17.11
C THR A 366 16.37 1.06 17.51
N ASP A 367 15.17 1.57 17.26
CA ASP A 367 13.89 0.99 17.64
C ASP A 367 12.84 1.16 16.52
N PRO A 368 13.00 0.47 15.37
CA PRO A 368 12.02 0.54 14.29
C PRO A 368 10.68 -0.11 14.64
N GLY A 369 10.60 -0.86 15.75
CA GLY A 369 9.37 -1.45 16.29
C GLY A 369 8.58 -0.52 17.20
N GLU A 370 9.05 0.73 17.42
CA GLU A 370 8.35 1.74 18.24
C GLU A 370 8.00 1.23 19.65
N THR A 371 8.94 0.54 20.31
CA THR A 371 8.72 -0.13 21.60
C THR A 371 9.15 0.69 22.80
N ARG A 372 10.02 1.71 22.58
CA ARG A 372 10.61 2.54 23.64
C ARG A 372 10.28 4.02 23.44
N ASP A 373 9.28 4.49 24.14
CA ASP A 373 8.89 5.90 24.11
C ASP A 373 9.94 6.80 24.79
N LEU A 374 10.43 7.77 24.04
CA LEU A 374 11.47 8.71 24.45
C LEU A 374 10.94 10.06 24.94
N ARG A 375 9.63 10.31 24.98
CA ARG A 375 9.04 11.61 25.34
C ARG A 375 9.47 12.11 26.72
N ALA A 376 9.64 11.20 27.69
CA ALA A 376 10.11 11.57 29.03
C ALA A 376 11.64 11.78 29.08
N ALA A 377 12.40 11.07 28.25
CA ALA A 377 13.85 11.18 28.18
C ALA A 377 14.31 12.39 27.36
N LEU A 378 13.51 12.82 26.37
CA LEU A 378 13.81 13.92 25.44
C LEU A 378 12.69 14.96 25.40
N PRO A 379 12.30 15.58 26.53
CA PRO A 379 11.11 16.43 26.61
C PRO A 379 11.16 17.67 25.72
N GLN A 380 12.35 18.25 25.54
CA GLN A 380 12.52 19.43 24.68
C GLN A 380 12.37 19.07 23.20
N VAL A 381 12.93 17.94 22.76
CA VAL A 381 12.78 17.44 21.39
C VAL A 381 11.33 17.05 21.12
N PHE A 382 10.70 16.41 22.08
CA PHE A 382 9.27 16.06 21.99
C PHE A 382 8.39 17.29 21.79
N ALA A 383 8.59 18.33 22.62
CA ALA A 383 7.83 19.58 22.49
C ALA A 383 8.10 20.29 21.14
N GLN A 384 9.36 20.30 20.67
CA GLN A 384 9.71 20.87 19.38
C GLN A 384 9.02 20.14 18.22
N MET A 385 9.05 18.80 18.23
CA MET A 385 8.42 18.01 17.15
C MET A 385 6.88 18.14 17.15
N GLN A 386 6.27 18.35 18.32
CA GLN A 386 4.83 18.69 18.38
C GLN A 386 4.55 20.07 17.77
N ALA A 387 5.42 21.05 17.99
CA ALA A 387 5.32 22.37 17.36
C ALA A 387 5.51 22.28 15.85
N ASP A 388 6.49 21.49 15.39
CA ASP A 388 6.72 21.23 13.95
C ASP A 388 5.50 20.56 13.29
N TYR A 389 4.85 19.59 13.98
CA TYR A 389 3.62 18.99 13.51
C TYR A 389 2.46 19.98 13.42
N ALA A 390 2.33 20.89 14.39
CA ALA A 390 1.30 21.92 14.34
C ALA A 390 1.47 22.86 13.14
N VAL A 391 2.72 23.18 12.77
CA VAL A 391 3.05 23.92 11.54
C VAL A 391 2.62 23.11 10.30
N TYR A 392 3.02 21.84 10.21
CA TYR A 392 2.62 20.95 9.12
C TYR A 392 1.10 20.87 8.98
N ALA A 393 0.39 20.63 10.08
CA ALA A 393 -1.06 20.48 10.08
C ALA A 393 -1.77 21.76 9.57
N ARG A 394 -1.32 22.93 10.03
CA ARG A 394 -1.83 24.22 9.55
C ARG A 394 -1.59 24.42 8.05
N ASP A 395 -0.35 24.17 7.60
CA ASP A 395 0.09 24.47 6.24
C ASP A 395 -0.52 23.51 5.21
N HIS A 396 -0.94 22.31 5.66
CA HIS A 396 -1.58 21.30 4.82
C HIS A 396 -3.09 21.16 5.05
N GLY A 397 -3.68 22.03 5.88
CA GLY A 397 -5.12 22.03 6.11
C GLY A 397 -5.64 20.77 6.83
N VAL A 398 -4.82 20.17 7.70
CA VAL A 398 -5.24 19.01 8.49
C VAL A 398 -6.38 19.43 9.45
N LEU A 399 -7.52 18.77 9.30
CA LEU A 399 -8.69 19.01 10.14
C LEU A 399 -8.62 18.16 11.41
N PRO A 400 -8.99 18.72 12.57
CA PRO A 400 -9.13 17.94 13.78
C PRO A 400 -10.24 16.88 13.62
N MET A 401 -10.00 15.68 14.12
CA MET A 401 -11.01 14.62 14.09
C MET A 401 -12.17 14.98 15.02
N PRO A 402 -13.42 14.93 14.55
CA PRO A 402 -14.58 15.10 15.40
C PRO A 402 -14.65 14.02 16.48
N GLU A 403 -15.16 14.37 17.66
CA GLU A 403 -15.37 13.40 18.73
C GLU A 403 -16.29 12.26 18.28
N GLY A 404 -15.89 11.02 18.58
CA GLY A 404 -16.64 9.82 18.20
C GLY A 404 -16.62 9.48 16.69
N TYR A 405 -15.80 10.17 15.88
CA TYR A 405 -15.66 9.84 14.46
C TYR A 405 -15.02 8.45 14.27
N SER A 406 -15.61 7.67 13.38
CA SER A 406 -15.09 6.40 12.91
C SER A 406 -15.10 6.36 11.40
N PRO A 407 -13.94 6.28 10.73
CA PRO A 407 -13.86 6.19 9.26
C PRO A 407 -14.70 5.04 8.71
N THR A 408 -14.60 3.86 9.32
CA THR A 408 -15.37 2.68 8.90
C THR A 408 -16.87 2.91 8.99
N ARG A 409 -17.33 3.46 10.11
CA ARG A 409 -18.75 3.80 10.30
C ARG A 409 -19.21 4.84 9.28
N GLN A 410 -18.38 5.84 8.98
CA GLN A 410 -18.71 6.87 7.99
C GLN A 410 -18.83 6.28 6.59
N VAL A 411 -17.91 5.38 6.19
CA VAL A 411 -17.99 4.66 4.91
C VAL A 411 -19.28 3.85 4.82
N LEU A 412 -19.66 3.11 5.87
CA LEU A 412 -20.90 2.35 5.91
C LEU A 412 -22.13 3.25 5.81
N ILE A 413 -22.16 4.35 6.56
CA ILE A 413 -23.26 5.32 6.50
C ILE A 413 -23.38 5.91 5.09
N ASN A 414 -22.29 6.37 4.50
CA ASN A 414 -22.28 6.91 3.14
C ASN A 414 -22.77 5.87 2.12
N SER A 415 -22.39 4.62 2.28
CA SER A 415 -22.81 3.50 1.44
C SER A 415 -24.30 3.23 1.54
N MET A 416 -24.85 3.22 2.75
CA MET A 416 -26.29 3.00 2.98
C MET A 416 -27.11 4.16 2.39
N PHE A 417 -26.69 5.40 2.59
CA PHE A 417 -27.42 6.57 2.07
C PHE A 417 -27.30 6.72 0.55
N SER A 418 -26.18 6.37 -0.07
CA SER A 418 -26.04 6.40 -1.53
C SER A 418 -26.96 5.41 -2.23
N TYR A 419 -27.33 4.31 -1.56
CA TYR A 419 -28.26 3.31 -2.08
C TYR A 419 -29.73 3.77 -2.00
N TRP A 420 -30.08 4.55 -0.96
CA TRP A 420 -31.46 5.00 -0.72
C TRP A 420 -31.75 6.40 -1.28
N ILE A 421 -30.73 7.25 -1.45
CA ILE A 421 -30.87 8.62 -1.93
C ILE A 421 -29.77 8.90 -2.98
N PRO A 422 -30.03 8.61 -4.27
CA PRO A 422 -29.03 8.81 -5.34
C PRO A 422 -28.50 10.26 -5.48
N ALA A 423 -29.19 11.23 -4.87
CA ALA A 423 -28.83 12.65 -4.91
C ALA A 423 -28.02 13.14 -3.68
N TYR A 424 -27.82 12.31 -2.66
CA TYR A 424 -27.06 12.72 -1.48
C TYR A 424 -25.55 12.46 -1.68
N ARG A 425 -24.95 13.23 -2.57
CA ARG A 425 -23.52 13.44 -2.53
C ARG A 425 -23.28 14.43 -1.39
N MET A 426 -22.67 13.98 -0.29
CA MET A 426 -22.14 14.93 0.68
C MET A 426 -21.25 15.91 -0.08
N PRO A 427 -21.43 17.22 0.10
CA PRO A 427 -20.47 18.17 -0.41
C PRO A 427 -19.13 17.78 0.21
N VAL A 428 -18.16 17.42 -0.62
CA VAL A 428 -16.76 17.42 -0.23
C VAL A 428 -16.52 18.85 0.21
N LEU A 429 -16.33 19.05 1.50
CA LEU A 429 -15.83 20.32 2.02
C LEU A 429 -14.39 20.47 1.49
N LEU A 430 -14.29 20.89 0.23
CA LEU A 430 -13.11 21.51 -0.32
C LEU A 430 -13.22 23.00 0.02
N THR A 431 -12.68 23.40 1.13
CA THR A 431 -12.24 24.77 1.38
C THR A 431 -10.76 24.75 1.65
#